data_198f278a3b829abcdcebca4c062b6800
#
_entry.id   198f278a3b829abcdcebca4c062b6800
#
_cell.length_a   1.000
_cell.length_b   1.000
_cell.length_c   1.000
_cell.angle_alpha   90.00
_cell.angle_beta   90.00
_cell.angle_gamma   90.00
#
_symmetry.space_group_name_H-M   'P 1'
#
loop_
_entity.id
_entity.type
_entity.pdbx_description
1 polymer ?
#
loop_
_entity_poly.entity_id
_entity_poly.type
_entity_poly.pdbx_seq_one_letter_code
_entity_poly.pdbx_strand_id
1 'polypeptide(L)'
;MDKTPQTEPRQSWTFSNSINSEIRRAAATGIYDIRGGGAKRRVPHFDDLLFLGASMSRYPLEGYREKCETSVTLGTRFAKKPIELKIPVTIAGMSFGALSGHAKEALGRGATMAGTSTTTGDGGMTEEERGHSEKLVYQYLPSRYGMNPDDLRRADAIEVVVGQGAKPGGGGMLLGQKITERVAGMRDLPVGIDQRSACRHPDWTGPDDLEIKILELREITNWEKP
;
A
#
# COMPACT_ATOMS: atom_id res chain seq x y z
N MET A 1 8.52 -47.46 25.44
CA MET A 1 8.92 -46.34 24.57
C MET A 1 8.52 -46.70 23.15
N ASP A 2 7.38 -46.20 22.75
CA ASP A 2 6.80 -46.51 21.44
C ASP A 2 7.54 -45.66 20.37
N LYS A 3 8.35 -46.31 19.55
CA LYS A 3 9.04 -45.71 18.43
C LYS A 3 8.15 -45.82 17.20
N THR A 4 7.07 -45.06 17.19
CA THR A 4 6.33 -44.88 15.94
C THR A 4 7.24 -44.15 14.95
N PRO A 5 7.50 -44.69 13.75
CA PRO A 5 8.35 -44.01 12.76
C PRO A 5 7.75 -42.66 12.45
N GLN A 6 8.47 -41.59 12.75
CA GLN A 6 8.06 -40.27 12.30
C GLN A 6 8.25 -40.24 10.78
N THR A 7 7.18 -40.55 10.06
CA THR A 7 7.16 -40.30 8.61
C THR A 7 7.38 -38.82 8.38
N GLU A 8 8.44 -38.48 7.66
CA GLU A 8 8.62 -37.08 7.24
C GLU A 8 7.40 -36.61 6.48
N PRO A 9 6.90 -35.41 6.79
CA PRO A 9 5.72 -34.90 6.10
C PRO A 9 6.02 -34.72 4.62
N ARG A 10 5.11 -35.17 3.79
CA ARG A 10 5.17 -34.91 2.34
C ARG A 10 5.23 -33.42 2.11
N GLN A 11 6.26 -32.98 1.41
CA GLN A 11 6.38 -31.58 0.99
C GLN A 11 5.54 -31.33 -0.25
N SER A 12 4.95 -30.15 -0.31
CA SER A 12 4.27 -29.64 -1.50
C SER A 12 4.59 -28.16 -1.66
N TRP A 13 4.25 -27.59 -2.80
CA TRP A 13 4.35 -26.16 -3.02
C TRP A 13 3.55 -25.33 -1.99
N THR A 14 2.45 -25.87 -1.50
CA THR A 14 1.59 -25.22 -0.51
C THR A 14 2.07 -25.47 0.92
N PHE A 15 2.56 -26.68 1.19
CA PHE A 15 3.01 -27.13 2.50
C PHE A 15 4.51 -27.39 2.50
N SER A 16 5.29 -26.30 2.51
CA SER A 16 6.74 -26.38 2.68
C SER A 16 7.11 -26.81 4.09
N ASN A 17 8.38 -27.18 4.30
CA ASN A 17 8.87 -27.55 5.62
C ASN A 17 8.66 -26.47 6.68
N SER A 18 8.83 -25.19 6.32
CA SER A 18 8.60 -24.08 7.24
C SER A 18 7.13 -23.96 7.65
N ILE A 19 6.21 -24.06 6.69
CA ILE A 19 4.77 -24.03 6.96
C ILE A 19 4.35 -25.22 7.82
N ASN A 20 4.82 -26.42 7.50
CA ASN A 20 4.54 -27.63 8.29
C ASN A 20 5.08 -27.49 9.73
N SER A 21 6.26 -26.90 9.91
CA SER A 21 6.84 -26.64 11.24
C SER A 21 6.01 -25.65 12.05
N GLU A 22 5.51 -24.59 11.42
CA GLU A 22 4.62 -23.61 12.06
C GLU A 22 3.28 -24.22 12.47
N ILE A 23 2.66 -25.01 11.58
CA ILE A 23 1.41 -25.74 11.88
C ILE A 23 1.61 -26.66 13.07
N ARG A 24 2.72 -27.42 13.11
CA ARG A 24 3.03 -28.30 14.23
C ARG A 24 3.24 -27.55 15.54
N ARG A 25 3.96 -26.44 15.48
CA ARG A 25 4.17 -25.58 16.66
C ARG A 25 2.84 -25.04 17.17
N ALA A 26 2.00 -24.51 16.29
CA ALA A 26 0.68 -23.99 16.65
C ALA A 26 -0.21 -25.10 17.23
N ALA A 27 -0.21 -26.30 16.64
CA ALA A 27 -0.96 -27.45 17.16
C ALA A 27 -0.47 -27.91 18.54
N ALA A 28 0.84 -27.89 18.77
CA ALA A 28 1.43 -28.32 20.04
C ALA A 28 1.25 -27.28 21.18
N THR A 29 1.28 -26.00 20.86
CA THR A 29 1.34 -24.93 21.87
C THR A 29 0.04 -24.13 21.99
N GLY A 30 -0.87 -24.21 21.03
CA GLY A 30 -2.04 -23.32 20.92
C GLY A 30 -1.70 -21.87 20.59
N ILE A 31 -0.43 -21.54 20.28
CA ILE A 31 0.03 -20.19 19.99
C ILE A 31 0.16 -20.01 18.48
N TYR A 32 -0.55 -19.02 17.97
CA TYR A 32 -0.48 -18.64 16.56
C TYR A 32 0.40 -17.41 16.38
N ASP A 33 1.09 -17.35 15.26
CA ASP A 33 1.75 -16.13 14.84
C ASP A 33 0.70 -15.21 14.19
N ILE A 34 0.26 -14.21 14.96
CA ILE A 34 -0.79 -13.26 14.54
C ILE A 34 -0.25 -12.08 13.72
N ARG A 35 1.06 -12.05 13.49
CA ARG A 35 1.68 -11.01 12.67
C ARG A 35 1.51 -11.34 11.20
N GLY A 36 1.34 -10.30 10.39
CA GLY A 36 1.33 -10.45 8.96
C GLY A 36 2.62 -11.13 8.48
N GLY A 37 2.48 -12.18 7.71
CA GLY A 37 3.58 -12.85 7.03
C GLY A 37 3.50 -12.61 5.54
N GLY A 38 4.61 -12.34 4.90
CA GLY A 38 4.71 -12.32 3.44
C GLY A 38 4.46 -13.70 2.84
N ALA A 39 4.55 -13.79 1.52
CA ALA A 39 4.51 -15.08 0.84
C ALA A 39 5.67 -15.96 1.31
N LYS A 40 5.35 -17.16 1.80
CA LYS A 40 6.34 -18.14 2.29
C LYS A 40 6.73 -19.18 1.24
N ARG A 41 6.21 -19.05 0.05
CA ARG A 41 6.57 -19.85 -1.12
C ARG A 41 7.20 -18.97 -2.18
N ARG A 42 7.92 -19.58 -3.12
CA ARG A 42 8.36 -18.85 -4.32
C ARG A 42 7.12 -18.29 -5.03
N VAL A 43 7.13 -17.01 -5.27
CA VAL A 43 6.15 -16.28 -6.06
C VAL A 43 6.80 -15.81 -7.35
N PRO A 44 6.05 -15.41 -8.40
CA PRO A 44 6.61 -14.81 -9.59
C PRO A 44 7.56 -13.66 -9.23
N HIS A 45 8.68 -13.57 -9.91
CA HIS A 45 9.79 -12.67 -9.67
C HIS A 45 10.13 -11.94 -10.96
N PHE A 46 10.81 -10.80 -10.91
CA PHE A 46 11.20 -10.09 -12.13
C PHE A 46 12.09 -10.94 -13.05
N ASP A 47 12.93 -11.81 -12.47
CA ASP A 47 13.75 -12.74 -13.26
C ASP A 47 12.96 -13.84 -13.98
N ASP A 48 11.70 -14.03 -13.61
CA ASP A 48 10.78 -14.96 -14.28
C ASP A 48 10.06 -14.30 -15.49
N LEU A 49 10.29 -12.99 -15.74
CA LEU A 49 9.70 -12.24 -16.83
C LEU A 49 10.67 -12.11 -18.02
N LEU A 50 10.13 -12.26 -19.21
CA LEU A 50 10.86 -12.06 -20.45
C LEU A 50 10.14 -11.02 -21.31
N PHE A 51 10.84 -9.99 -21.72
CA PHE A 51 10.35 -9.07 -22.73
C PHE A 51 10.49 -9.69 -24.12
N LEU A 52 9.38 -9.85 -24.83
CA LEU A 52 9.42 -10.30 -26.20
C LEU A 52 9.85 -9.14 -27.12
N GLY A 53 10.92 -9.35 -27.84
CA GLY A 53 11.40 -8.36 -28.81
C GLY A 53 10.42 -8.17 -29.96
N ALA A 54 10.26 -6.93 -30.39
CA ALA A 54 9.39 -6.56 -31.52
C ALA A 54 10.18 -6.08 -32.75
N SER A 55 11.48 -6.30 -32.78
CA SER A 55 12.38 -5.80 -33.84
C SER A 55 12.07 -6.30 -35.26
N MET A 56 11.39 -7.44 -35.39
CA MET A 56 10.93 -7.96 -36.65
C MET A 56 9.63 -7.31 -37.15
N SER A 57 8.88 -6.67 -36.28
CA SER A 57 7.57 -6.06 -36.58
C SER A 57 7.56 -4.54 -36.42
N ARG A 58 8.56 -3.97 -35.76
CA ARG A 58 8.70 -2.53 -35.52
C ARG A 58 10.15 -2.12 -35.53
N TYR A 59 10.42 -0.90 -36.00
CA TYR A 59 11.76 -0.33 -35.87
C TYR A 59 12.09 -0.12 -34.40
N PRO A 60 13.23 -0.62 -33.91
CA PRO A 60 13.70 -0.35 -32.56
C PRO A 60 14.08 1.13 -32.40
N LEU A 61 13.81 1.68 -31.21
CA LEU A 61 14.29 3.02 -30.86
C LEU A 61 15.82 3.00 -30.73
N GLU A 62 16.48 3.99 -31.34
CA GLU A 62 17.90 4.23 -31.13
C GLU A 62 18.11 5.06 -29.88
N GLY A 63 18.34 4.39 -28.71
CA GLY A 63 18.35 4.99 -27.40
C GLY A 63 19.32 6.18 -27.17
N TYR A 64 20.26 6.39 -28.07
CA TYR A 64 21.16 7.56 -28.06
C TYR A 64 20.63 8.75 -28.87
N ARG A 65 19.63 8.55 -29.71
CA ARG A 65 18.98 9.60 -30.51
C ARG A 65 17.53 9.84 -30.14
N GLU A 66 16.85 8.83 -29.69
CA GLU A 66 15.41 8.82 -29.47
C GLU A 66 15.10 8.60 -27.97
N LYS A 67 14.15 9.36 -27.43
CA LYS A 67 13.67 9.18 -26.07
C LYS A 67 12.47 8.25 -26.07
N CYS A 68 12.49 7.25 -25.17
CA CYS A 68 11.32 6.45 -24.90
C CYS A 68 10.31 7.27 -24.10
N GLU A 69 9.05 7.28 -24.53
CA GLU A 69 7.96 7.89 -23.78
C GLU A 69 7.64 7.01 -22.56
N THR A 70 7.77 7.56 -21.38
CA THR A 70 7.53 6.86 -20.11
C THR A 70 6.43 7.49 -19.27
N SER A 71 5.85 8.61 -19.74
CA SER A 71 4.81 9.29 -18.98
C SER A 71 3.50 8.49 -18.93
N VAL A 72 2.78 8.66 -17.83
CA VAL A 72 1.46 8.05 -17.61
C VAL A 72 0.54 9.10 -17.03
N THR A 73 -0.64 9.25 -17.63
CA THR A 73 -1.67 10.14 -17.10
C THR A 73 -2.75 9.32 -16.40
N LEU A 74 -2.96 9.58 -15.11
CA LEU A 74 -3.99 8.95 -14.29
C LEU A 74 -5.24 9.82 -14.21
N GLY A 75 -6.42 9.20 -14.30
CA GLY A 75 -7.70 9.89 -14.10
C GLY A 75 -8.32 10.51 -15.35
N THR A 76 -7.81 10.19 -16.55
CA THR A 76 -8.26 10.76 -17.83
C THR A 76 -9.75 10.58 -18.11
N ARG A 77 -10.38 9.57 -17.52
CA ARG A 77 -11.78 9.22 -17.81
C ARG A 77 -12.79 10.02 -17.02
N PHE A 78 -12.49 10.32 -15.74
CA PHE A 78 -13.50 10.89 -14.84
C PHE A 78 -13.02 12.09 -14.04
N ALA A 79 -11.71 12.28 -13.86
CA ALA A 79 -11.19 13.40 -13.09
C ALA A 79 -11.12 14.67 -13.94
N LYS A 80 -11.58 15.80 -13.38
CA LYS A 80 -11.44 17.11 -14.03
C LYS A 80 -9.99 17.58 -14.11
N LYS A 81 -9.15 17.10 -13.16
CA LYS A 81 -7.72 17.41 -13.07
C LYS A 81 -6.90 16.12 -13.01
N PRO A 82 -6.71 15.43 -14.15
CA PRO A 82 -5.84 14.26 -14.20
C PRO A 82 -4.42 14.59 -13.74
N ILE A 83 -3.70 13.62 -13.21
CA ILE A 83 -2.29 13.78 -12.86
C ILE A 83 -1.40 13.07 -13.86
N GLU A 84 -0.35 13.73 -14.29
CA GLU A 84 0.67 13.15 -15.17
C GLU A 84 1.89 12.73 -14.35
N LEU A 85 2.33 11.51 -14.52
CA LEU A 85 3.56 10.97 -13.98
C LEU A 85 4.59 10.88 -15.10
N LYS A 86 5.79 11.41 -14.92
CA LYS A 86 6.87 11.33 -15.92
C LYS A 86 7.43 9.91 -16.08
N ILE A 87 7.24 9.07 -15.06
CA ILE A 87 7.66 7.66 -15.04
C ILE A 87 6.53 6.80 -14.46
N PRO A 88 6.34 5.54 -14.92
CA PRO A 88 5.28 4.65 -14.47
C PRO A 88 5.63 3.96 -13.13
N VAL A 89 6.26 4.67 -12.22
CA VAL A 89 6.68 4.19 -10.90
C VAL A 89 6.22 5.20 -9.86
N THR A 90 5.55 4.75 -8.81
CA THR A 90 5.08 5.58 -7.71
C THR A 90 5.68 5.11 -6.39
N ILE A 91 5.77 6.00 -5.41
CA ILE A 91 6.18 5.63 -4.05
C ILE A 91 4.95 5.17 -3.28
N ALA A 92 4.97 3.91 -2.84
CA ALA A 92 3.88 3.31 -2.07
C ALA A 92 3.66 4.03 -0.73
N GLY A 93 2.43 3.95 -0.22
CA GLY A 93 2.07 4.53 1.06
C GLY A 93 2.84 3.93 2.24
N MET A 94 3.46 4.81 3.02
CA MET A 94 4.16 4.47 4.25
C MET A 94 3.74 5.45 5.35
N SER A 95 3.08 4.92 6.40
CA SER A 95 2.43 5.73 7.42
C SER A 95 3.39 6.57 8.26
N PHE A 96 2.93 7.75 8.66
CA PHE A 96 3.57 8.48 9.76
C PHE A 96 3.40 7.71 11.07
N GLY A 97 4.48 7.61 11.84
CA GLY A 97 4.57 6.72 13.00
C GLY A 97 5.32 5.41 12.70
N ALA A 98 5.21 4.86 11.49
CA ALA A 98 6.19 3.92 10.96
C ALA A 98 7.43 4.67 10.43
N LEU A 99 7.21 5.78 9.74
CA LEU A 99 8.23 6.72 9.30
C LEU A 99 8.20 8.03 10.12
N SER A 100 9.32 8.71 10.21
CA SER A 100 9.45 10.05 10.78
C SER A 100 9.01 11.14 9.79
N GLY A 101 8.78 12.37 10.29
CA GLY A 101 8.50 13.53 9.43
C GLY A 101 9.60 13.78 8.41
N HIS A 102 10.88 13.67 8.80
CA HIS A 102 12.01 13.82 7.87
C HIS A 102 12.02 12.77 6.76
N ALA A 103 11.66 11.52 7.08
CA ALA A 103 11.54 10.48 6.05
C ALA A 103 10.37 10.79 5.09
N LYS A 104 9.24 11.28 5.60
CA LYS A 104 8.11 11.71 4.77
C LYS A 104 8.48 12.89 3.86
N GLU A 105 9.21 13.87 4.37
CA GLU A 105 9.76 14.97 3.59
C GLU A 105 10.69 14.45 2.48
N ALA A 106 11.61 13.56 2.82
CA ALA A 106 12.54 12.99 1.84
C ALA A 106 11.82 12.25 0.70
N LEU A 107 10.76 11.50 1.03
CA LEU A 107 9.92 10.82 0.03
C LEU A 107 9.22 11.84 -0.89
N GLY A 108 8.65 12.90 -0.33
CA GLY A 108 8.01 13.97 -1.10
C GLY A 108 8.99 14.65 -2.07
N ARG A 109 10.18 15.02 -1.59
CA ARG A 109 11.25 15.61 -2.41
C ARG A 109 11.70 14.63 -3.52
N GLY A 110 11.94 13.38 -3.17
CA GLY A 110 12.36 12.35 -4.13
C GLY A 110 11.33 12.11 -5.23
N ALA A 111 10.06 12.01 -4.87
CA ALA A 111 8.97 11.85 -5.83
C ALA A 111 8.87 13.07 -6.78
N THR A 112 8.94 14.28 -6.23
CA THR A 112 8.93 15.52 -7.02
C THR A 112 10.11 15.61 -7.98
N MET A 113 11.32 15.28 -7.52
CA MET A 113 12.52 15.25 -8.38
C MET A 113 12.40 14.24 -9.52
N ALA A 114 11.79 13.08 -9.26
CA ALA A 114 11.55 12.06 -10.27
C ALA A 114 10.33 12.34 -11.17
N GLY A 115 9.54 13.37 -10.85
CA GLY A 115 8.31 13.70 -11.57
C GLY A 115 7.20 12.68 -11.38
N THR A 116 7.19 11.99 -10.26
CA THR A 116 6.20 10.98 -9.90
C THR A 116 5.45 11.35 -8.62
N SER A 117 4.64 10.44 -8.10
CA SER A 117 3.86 10.64 -6.88
C SER A 117 4.40 9.86 -5.69
N THR A 118 4.16 10.41 -4.50
CA THR A 118 4.23 9.69 -3.22
C THR A 118 2.83 9.50 -2.67
N THR A 119 2.69 8.65 -1.64
CA THR A 119 1.40 8.26 -1.07
C THR A 119 1.45 8.37 0.46
N THR A 120 0.39 8.91 1.07
CA THR A 120 0.39 9.22 2.51
C THR A 120 0.60 8.00 3.41
N GLY A 121 0.07 6.85 3.04
CA GLY A 121 0.02 5.69 3.92
C GLY A 121 -1.11 5.81 4.96
N ASP A 122 -1.11 4.87 5.90
CA ASP A 122 -2.08 4.78 6.99
C ASP A 122 -1.77 5.84 8.07
N GLY A 123 -2.72 6.64 8.44
CA GLY A 123 -2.55 7.63 9.51
C GLY A 123 -2.63 9.10 9.09
N GLY A 124 -3.06 9.37 7.87
CA GLY A 124 -3.34 10.72 7.40
C GLY A 124 -2.16 11.39 6.68
N MET A 125 -2.40 12.62 6.25
CA MET A 125 -1.46 13.47 5.52
C MET A 125 -0.55 14.23 6.50
N THR A 126 0.75 14.21 6.26
CA THR A 126 1.71 15.06 6.99
C THR A 126 1.99 16.34 6.21
N GLU A 127 2.19 17.43 6.92
CA GLU A 127 2.57 18.72 6.27
C GLU A 127 3.94 18.63 5.60
N GLU A 128 4.88 17.86 6.17
CA GLU A 128 6.20 17.66 5.58
C GLU A 128 6.11 16.98 4.20
N GLU A 129 5.30 15.94 4.09
CA GLU A 129 5.14 15.25 2.80
C GLU A 129 4.35 16.11 1.83
N ARG A 130 3.23 16.71 2.27
CA ARG A 130 2.41 17.56 1.41
C ARG A 130 3.19 18.78 0.90
N GLY A 131 3.94 19.43 1.77
CA GLY A 131 4.71 20.64 1.42
C GLY A 131 5.85 20.40 0.42
N HIS A 132 6.31 19.16 0.27
CA HIS A 132 7.41 18.79 -0.61
C HIS A 132 7.02 17.86 -1.77
N SER A 133 5.75 17.44 -1.83
CA SER A 133 5.24 16.59 -2.91
C SER A 133 4.48 17.41 -3.94
N GLU A 134 4.96 17.45 -5.16
CA GLU A 134 4.20 18.04 -6.28
C GLU A 134 2.92 17.22 -6.55
N LYS A 135 3.01 15.88 -6.36
CA LYS A 135 1.90 14.95 -6.55
C LYS A 135 1.82 14.02 -5.35
N LEU A 136 0.81 14.20 -4.52
CA LEU A 136 0.55 13.41 -3.32
C LEU A 136 -0.76 12.65 -3.45
N VAL A 137 -0.69 11.33 -3.32
CA VAL A 137 -1.86 10.44 -3.30
C VAL A 137 -2.29 10.24 -1.85
N TYR A 138 -3.55 10.48 -1.53
CA TYR A 138 -4.11 10.19 -0.22
C TYR A 138 -4.60 8.75 -0.17
N GLN A 139 -4.14 7.95 0.80
CA GLN A 139 -4.62 6.60 1.03
C GLN A 139 -5.89 6.58 1.87
N TYR A 140 -6.99 6.18 1.27
CA TYR A 140 -8.26 5.92 1.93
C TYR A 140 -8.33 4.45 2.36
N LEU A 141 -8.10 4.21 3.65
CA LEU A 141 -7.91 2.86 4.21
C LEU A 141 -9.07 2.44 5.14
N PRO A 142 -9.20 1.14 5.42
CA PRO A 142 -10.18 0.62 6.37
C PRO A 142 -10.11 1.24 7.77
N SER A 143 -8.94 1.67 8.22
CA SER A 143 -8.75 2.32 9.52
C SER A 143 -9.36 3.72 9.60
N ARG A 144 -9.35 4.45 8.47
CA ARG A 144 -9.74 5.87 8.39
C ARG A 144 -9.05 6.79 9.40
N TYR A 145 -7.87 6.41 9.90
CA TYR A 145 -7.11 7.21 10.86
C TYR A 145 -6.83 8.62 10.31
N GLY A 146 -7.28 9.64 11.05
CA GLY A 146 -7.08 11.03 10.67
C GLY A 146 -7.73 11.45 9.34
N MET A 147 -8.65 10.64 8.81
CA MET A 147 -9.33 10.96 7.57
C MET A 147 -10.25 12.17 7.77
N ASN A 148 -10.03 13.18 6.94
CA ASN A 148 -10.89 14.35 6.89
C ASN A 148 -11.06 14.84 5.45
N PRO A 149 -12.16 15.55 5.14
CA PRO A 149 -12.44 16.01 3.78
C PRO A 149 -11.43 17.03 3.25
N ASP A 150 -10.78 17.80 4.12
CA ASP A 150 -9.85 18.84 3.69
C ASP A 150 -8.56 18.22 3.16
N ASP A 151 -8.05 17.17 3.79
CA ASP A 151 -6.90 16.42 3.29
C ASP A 151 -7.21 15.72 1.96
N LEU A 152 -8.44 15.19 1.79
CA LEU A 152 -8.88 14.64 0.51
C LEU A 152 -8.85 15.70 -0.61
N ARG A 153 -9.27 16.93 -0.32
CA ARG A 153 -9.22 18.04 -1.27
C ARG A 153 -7.80 18.52 -1.56
N ARG A 154 -6.92 18.50 -0.55
CA ARG A 154 -5.50 18.90 -0.66
C ARG A 154 -4.65 17.88 -1.40
N ALA A 155 -5.05 16.62 -1.44
CA ALA A 155 -4.35 15.59 -2.21
C ALA A 155 -4.52 15.80 -3.72
N ASP A 156 -3.65 15.19 -4.51
CA ASP A 156 -3.72 15.23 -5.98
C ASP A 156 -4.46 14.02 -6.56
N ALA A 157 -4.52 12.92 -5.82
CA ALA A 157 -5.29 11.71 -6.12
C ALA A 157 -5.72 10.99 -4.84
N ILE A 158 -6.68 10.08 -4.95
CA ILE A 158 -7.14 9.24 -3.84
C ILE A 158 -6.95 7.76 -4.21
N GLU A 159 -6.25 7.02 -3.36
CA GLU A 159 -6.07 5.59 -3.47
C GLU A 159 -6.99 4.87 -2.47
N VAL A 160 -7.99 4.16 -2.97
CA VAL A 160 -8.86 3.33 -2.14
C VAL A 160 -8.19 1.98 -1.91
N VAL A 161 -7.87 1.69 -0.64
CA VAL A 161 -7.15 0.48 -0.24
C VAL A 161 -8.11 -0.52 0.38
N VAL A 162 -8.29 -1.67 -0.25
CA VAL A 162 -9.14 -2.75 0.27
C VAL A 162 -8.43 -3.54 1.37
N GLY A 163 -7.13 -3.75 1.24
CA GLY A 163 -6.32 -4.48 2.20
C GLY A 163 -4.85 -4.53 1.77
N GLN A 164 -4.05 -5.31 2.48
CA GLN A 164 -2.62 -5.46 2.21
C GLN A 164 -2.27 -6.93 2.00
N GLY A 165 -1.66 -7.25 0.86
CA GLY A 165 -1.34 -8.62 0.46
C GLY A 165 -0.41 -9.36 1.42
N ALA A 166 0.54 -8.65 2.06
CA ALA A 166 1.48 -9.24 3.02
C ALA A 166 0.85 -9.67 4.35
N LYS A 167 -0.35 -9.20 4.66
CA LYS A 167 -1.10 -9.53 5.88
C LYS A 167 -2.60 -9.62 5.59
N PRO A 168 -3.03 -10.62 4.80
CA PRO A 168 -4.43 -10.79 4.42
C PRO A 168 -5.32 -10.94 5.66
N GLY A 169 -6.43 -10.21 5.72
CA GLY A 169 -7.34 -10.21 6.87
C GLY A 169 -6.76 -9.54 8.12
N GLY A 170 -5.57 -8.96 8.04
CA GLY A 170 -4.96 -8.18 9.11
C GLY A 170 -4.81 -6.71 8.69
N GLY A 171 -5.27 -5.78 9.51
CA GLY A 171 -5.03 -4.37 9.30
C GLY A 171 -3.62 -3.94 9.71
N GLY A 172 -3.29 -2.66 9.53
CA GLY A 172 -2.08 -2.07 10.07
C GLY A 172 -2.06 -2.14 11.60
N MET A 173 -0.88 -2.31 12.20
CA MET A 173 -0.70 -2.26 13.63
C MET A 173 0.47 -1.35 13.97
N LEU A 174 0.27 -0.46 14.94
CA LEU A 174 1.31 0.37 15.51
C LEU A 174 1.26 0.22 17.04
N LEU A 175 2.39 -0.20 17.62
CA LEU A 175 2.46 -0.43 19.07
C LEU A 175 2.40 0.90 19.83
N GLY A 176 1.80 0.88 21.02
CA GLY A 176 1.59 2.05 21.87
C GLY A 176 2.86 2.85 22.15
N GLN A 177 4.00 2.18 22.30
CA GLN A 177 5.30 2.85 22.46
C GLN A 177 5.70 3.77 21.29
N LYS A 178 5.12 3.58 20.11
CA LYS A 178 5.31 4.44 18.93
C LYS A 178 4.22 5.50 18.76
N ILE A 179 3.17 5.43 19.58
CA ILE A 179 2.04 6.36 19.53
C ILE A 179 2.38 7.58 20.37
N THR A 180 3.18 8.48 19.81
CA THR A 180 3.46 9.79 20.39
C THR A 180 2.22 10.68 20.34
N GLU A 181 2.23 11.81 21.05
CA GLU A 181 1.15 12.82 21.01
C GLU A 181 0.82 13.25 19.57
N ARG A 182 1.85 13.46 18.75
CA ARG A 182 1.67 13.84 17.34
C ARG A 182 1.00 12.73 16.52
N VAL A 183 1.43 11.48 16.68
CA VAL A 183 0.82 10.33 15.97
C VAL A 183 -0.62 10.15 16.43
N ALA A 184 -0.87 10.26 17.73
CA ALA A 184 -2.21 10.16 18.31
C ALA A 184 -3.14 11.26 17.79
N GLY A 185 -2.69 12.51 17.79
CA GLY A 185 -3.44 13.65 17.26
C GLY A 185 -3.74 13.52 15.75
N MET A 186 -2.77 13.07 14.95
CA MET A 186 -3.00 12.83 13.51
C MET A 186 -3.99 11.71 13.22
N ARG A 187 -4.08 10.72 14.11
CA ARG A 187 -4.94 9.54 13.92
C ARG A 187 -6.27 9.65 14.65
N ASP A 188 -6.45 10.71 15.43
CA ASP A 188 -7.60 10.91 16.31
C ASP A 188 -7.80 9.73 17.29
N LEU A 189 -6.72 9.33 17.94
CA LEU A 189 -6.65 8.16 18.82
C LEU A 189 -5.87 8.47 20.12
N PRO A 190 -6.09 7.70 21.20
CA PRO A 190 -5.36 7.89 22.46
C PRO A 190 -3.86 7.65 22.33
N VAL A 191 -3.07 8.43 23.08
CA VAL A 191 -1.61 8.27 23.20
C VAL A 191 -1.26 6.97 23.94
N GLY A 192 -0.20 6.31 23.51
CA GLY A 192 0.40 5.18 24.24
C GLY A 192 -0.37 3.86 24.18
N ILE A 193 -1.43 3.78 23.40
CA ILE A 193 -2.26 2.58 23.25
C ILE A 193 -2.00 1.95 21.88
N ASP A 194 -1.87 0.62 21.84
CA ASP A 194 -1.71 -0.13 20.58
C ASP A 194 -2.88 0.15 19.63
N GLN A 195 -2.55 0.52 18.42
CA GLN A 195 -3.52 0.81 17.36
C GLN A 195 -3.54 -0.30 16.33
N ARG A 196 -4.73 -0.78 15.99
CA ARG A 196 -4.95 -1.79 14.97
C ARG A 196 -6.03 -1.33 14.02
N SER A 197 -5.73 -1.35 12.73
CA SER A 197 -6.73 -1.10 11.68
C SER A 197 -7.78 -2.21 11.62
N ALA A 198 -8.97 -1.87 11.13
CA ALA A 198 -9.99 -2.86 10.81
C ALA A 198 -9.48 -3.85 9.74
N CYS A 199 -9.96 -5.10 9.83
CA CYS A 199 -9.60 -6.16 8.87
C CYS A 199 -10.31 -6.00 7.52
N ARG A 200 -11.39 -5.25 7.49
CA ARG A 200 -12.20 -4.94 6.31
C ARG A 200 -12.63 -3.48 6.36
N HIS A 201 -12.95 -2.93 5.21
CA HIS A 201 -13.41 -1.55 5.14
C HIS A 201 -14.79 -1.41 5.82
N PRO A 202 -15.01 -0.39 6.67
CA PRO A 202 -16.28 -0.19 7.35
C PRO A 202 -17.37 0.41 6.44
N ASP A 203 -17.00 1.03 5.32
CA ASP A 203 -17.92 1.80 4.49
C ASP A 203 -18.61 1.00 3.39
N TRP A 204 -18.16 -0.22 3.12
CA TRP A 204 -18.78 -1.10 2.12
C TRP A 204 -18.63 -2.57 2.47
N THR A 205 -19.59 -3.35 2.00
CA THR A 205 -19.61 -4.82 2.12
C THR A 205 -19.54 -5.51 0.76
N GLY A 206 -19.83 -4.80 -0.31
CA GLY A 206 -19.86 -5.33 -1.67
C GLY A 206 -19.54 -4.28 -2.74
N PRO A 207 -19.55 -4.66 -4.01
CA PRO A 207 -19.26 -3.77 -5.14
C PRO A 207 -20.16 -2.55 -5.23
N ASP A 208 -21.45 -2.73 -4.95
CA ASP A 208 -22.44 -1.66 -5.05
C ASP A 208 -22.17 -0.56 -4.01
N ASP A 209 -21.88 -0.95 -2.78
CA ASP A 209 -21.50 0.00 -1.71
C ASP A 209 -20.17 0.71 -2.03
N LEU A 210 -19.24 0.00 -2.66
CA LEU A 210 -17.96 0.58 -3.09
C LEU A 210 -18.17 1.64 -4.17
N GLU A 211 -19.10 1.41 -5.11
CA GLU A 211 -19.47 2.42 -6.11
C GLU A 211 -19.99 3.69 -5.45
N ILE A 212 -20.92 3.54 -4.49
CA ILE A 212 -21.46 4.67 -3.72
C ILE A 212 -20.33 5.43 -3.01
N LYS A 213 -19.39 4.72 -2.38
CA LYS A 213 -18.25 5.34 -1.70
C LYS A 213 -17.33 6.08 -2.68
N ILE A 214 -17.08 5.54 -3.84
CA ILE A 214 -16.27 6.22 -4.87
C ILE A 214 -16.98 7.50 -5.34
N LEU A 215 -18.28 7.47 -5.53
CA LEU A 215 -19.06 8.67 -5.88
C LEU A 215 -18.99 9.72 -4.77
N GLU A 216 -19.12 9.32 -3.50
CA GLU A 216 -18.96 10.21 -2.35
C GLU A 216 -17.58 10.90 -2.34
N LEU A 217 -16.50 10.14 -2.53
CA LEU A 217 -15.14 10.68 -2.60
C LEU A 217 -14.97 11.66 -3.77
N ARG A 218 -15.62 11.40 -4.90
CA ARG A 218 -15.63 12.32 -6.05
C ARG A 218 -16.37 13.61 -5.72
N GLU A 219 -17.53 13.54 -5.07
CA GLU A 219 -18.28 14.73 -4.63
C GLU A 219 -17.47 15.56 -3.62
N ILE A 220 -16.84 14.92 -2.63
CA ILE A 220 -15.97 15.61 -1.66
C ILE A 220 -14.88 16.42 -2.36
N THR A 221 -14.35 15.91 -3.47
CA THR A 221 -13.26 16.53 -4.24
C THR A 221 -13.75 17.31 -5.47
N ASN A 222 -15.06 17.57 -5.59
CA ASN A 222 -15.67 18.22 -6.73
C ASN A 222 -15.34 17.58 -8.09
N TRP A 223 -15.13 16.27 -8.11
CA TRP A 223 -14.68 15.50 -9.28
C TRP A 223 -13.34 15.96 -9.85
N GLU A 224 -12.52 16.64 -9.05
CA GLU A 224 -11.22 17.11 -9.53
C GLU A 224 -10.18 16.00 -9.57
N LYS A 225 -10.24 15.06 -8.63
CA LYS A 225 -9.15 14.11 -8.37
C LYS A 225 -9.36 12.75 -9.04
N PRO A 226 -8.28 12.11 -9.57
CA PRO A 226 -8.31 10.72 -9.94
C PRO A 226 -8.43 9.80 -8.75
#